data_d6cbf082c0ba7cb07709f896968729d0
#
_entry.id   d6cbf082c0ba7cb07709f896968729d0
#
_cell.length_a   1.000
_cell.length_b   1.000
_cell.length_c   1.000
_cell.angle_alpha   90.00
_cell.angle_beta   90.00
_cell.angle_gamma   90.00
#
_symmetry.space_group_name_H-M   'P 1'
#
loop_
_entity.id
_entity.type
_entity.pdbx_description
1 polymer ?
#
loop_
_entity_poly.entity_id
_entity_poly.type
_entity_poly.pdbx_seq_one_letter_code
_entity_poly.pdbx_strand_id
1 'polypeptide(L)'
;MKLKSFVAAIGLSAVAAVSFAADITGAGATFPFPIYAKWAEGYKAATGTGMNYQSIGSSGGIKQIRAKTVTFGATDAPVPGAELDKDGMVQFPAIIGGTVPVLNLDGFKP
;
A
#
# COMPACT_ATOMS: atom_id res chain seq x y z
N MET A 1 -61.52 -19.64 -30.58
CA MET A 1 -60.35 -19.98 -29.61
C MET A 1 -59.41 -18.79 -29.59
N LYS A 2 -59.36 -18.08 -28.49
CA LYS A 2 -58.53 -16.87 -28.33
C LYS A 2 -57.20 -17.26 -27.70
N LEU A 3 -56.12 -17.19 -28.48
CA LEU A 3 -54.76 -17.44 -28.01
C LEU A 3 -54.26 -16.19 -27.27
N LYS A 4 -54.13 -16.29 -25.97
CA LYS A 4 -53.61 -15.20 -25.14
C LYS A 4 -52.09 -15.24 -25.20
N SER A 5 -51.51 -14.26 -25.87
CA SER A 5 -50.07 -14.02 -25.90
C SER A 5 -49.58 -13.63 -24.52
N PHE A 6 -48.80 -14.49 -23.89
CA PHE A 6 -48.07 -14.17 -22.66
C PHE A 6 -46.76 -13.49 -23.06
N VAL A 7 -46.68 -12.18 -22.96
CA VAL A 7 -45.42 -11.44 -23.10
C VAL A 7 -44.73 -11.50 -21.75
N ALA A 8 -43.75 -12.37 -21.62
CA ALA A 8 -42.85 -12.40 -20.48
C ALA A 8 -41.86 -11.25 -20.62
N ALA A 9 -42.08 -10.18 -19.86
CA ALA A 9 -41.09 -9.11 -19.68
C ALA A 9 -39.96 -9.63 -18.79
N ILE A 10 -38.85 -10.06 -19.42
CA ILE A 10 -37.61 -10.36 -18.71
C ILE A 10 -36.99 -9.01 -18.34
N GLY A 11 -37.23 -8.59 -17.10
CA GLY A 11 -36.53 -7.46 -16.50
C GLY A 11 -35.05 -7.81 -16.33
N LEU A 12 -34.23 -7.30 -17.23
CA LEU A 12 -32.76 -7.39 -17.12
C LEU A 12 -32.34 -6.44 -16.01
N SER A 13 -32.31 -6.94 -14.79
CA SER A 13 -31.72 -6.23 -13.66
C SER A 13 -30.21 -6.16 -13.87
N ALA A 14 -29.74 -5.03 -14.40
CA ALA A 14 -28.31 -4.71 -14.40
C ALA A 14 -27.86 -4.53 -12.95
N VAL A 15 -27.37 -5.59 -12.34
CA VAL A 15 -26.63 -5.50 -11.08
C VAL A 15 -25.33 -4.80 -11.42
N ALA A 16 -25.28 -3.50 -11.17
CA ALA A 16 -24.03 -2.76 -11.17
C ALA A 16 -23.16 -3.38 -10.05
N ALA A 17 -22.23 -4.24 -10.43
CA ALA A 17 -21.21 -4.72 -9.52
C ALA A 17 -20.38 -3.50 -9.10
N VAL A 18 -20.66 -2.96 -7.93
CA VAL A 18 -19.82 -1.94 -7.31
C VAL A 18 -18.52 -2.68 -6.94
N SER A 19 -17.54 -2.61 -7.83
CA SER A 19 -16.19 -3.09 -7.55
C SER A 19 -15.60 -2.17 -6.50
N PHE A 20 -15.68 -2.56 -5.24
CA PHE A 20 -14.87 -1.92 -4.22
C PHE A 20 -13.41 -2.30 -4.53
N ALA A 21 -12.63 -1.32 -4.98
CA ALA A 21 -11.20 -1.50 -5.05
C ALA A 21 -10.70 -1.89 -3.64
N ALA A 22 -10.03 -3.03 -3.54
CA ALA A 22 -9.46 -3.44 -2.27
C ALA A 22 -8.49 -2.37 -1.79
N ASP A 23 -8.55 -2.04 -0.50
CA ASP A 23 -7.62 -1.08 0.09
C ASP A 23 -6.17 -1.56 -0.09
N ILE A 24 -5.28 -0.62 -0.34
CA ILE A 24 -3.85 -0.87 -0.45
C ILE A 24 -3.30 -1.06 0.97
N THR A 25 -2.60 -2.16 1.19
CA THR A 25 -1.95 -2.44 2.47
C THR A 25 -0.44 -2.42 2.33
N GLY A 26 0.23 -1.76 3.25
CA GLY A 26 1.68 -1.69 3.31
C GLY A 26 2.21 -1.91 4.71
N ALA A 27 3.46 -2.35 4.81
CA ALA A 27 4.14 -2.50 6.10
C ALA A 27 5.65 -2.31 5.95
N GLY A 28 6.31 -1.86 7.01
CA GLY A 28 7.77 -1.81 7.02
C GLY A 28 8.37 -0.63 7.78
N ALA A 29 9.35 0.00 7.15
CA ALA A 29 10.16 1.07 7.72
C ALA A 29 9.34 2.14 8.44
N THR A 30 9.88 2.65 9.53
CA THR A 30 9.16 3.59 10.41
C THR A 30 9.27 5.03 9.94
N PHE A 31 10.42 5.44 9.40
CA PHE A 31 10.67 6.85 9.07
C PHE A 31 9.71 7.42 8.01
N PRO A 32 9.22 6.66 7.00
CA PRO A 32 8.34 7.21 5.96
C PRO A 32 6.87 7.32 6.41
N PHE A 33 6.53 6.77 7.57
CA PHE A 33 5.14 6.69 8.04
C PHE A 33 4.37 8.01 8.00
N PRO A 34 4.91 9.16 8.47
CA PRO A 34 4.17 10.42 8.42
C PRO A 34 3.80 10.87 7.00
N ILE A 35 4.69 10.62 6.04
CA ILE A 35 4.46 10.95 4.63
C ILE A 35 3.45 10.00 4.01
N TYR A 36 3.58 8.70 4.26
CA TYR A 36 2.62 7.71 3.79
C TYR A 36 1.20 7.97 4.33
N ALA A 37 1.07 8.38 5.60
CA ALA A 37 -0.22 8.76 6.16
C ALA A 37 -0.86 9.93 5.41
N LYS A 38 -0.07 10.96 5.07
CA LYS A 38 -0.55 12.10 4.28
C LYS A 38 -0.91 11.72 2.85
N TRP A 39 -0.11 10.89 2.21
CA TRP A 39 -0.44 10.37 0.88
C TRP A 39 -1.71 9.53 0.89
N ALA A 40 -1.91 8.70 1.94
CA ALA A 40 -3.12 7.90 2.09
C ALA A 40 -4.38 8.76 2.18
N GLU A 41 -4.34 9.85 2.97
CA GLU A 41 -5.44 10.82 3.07
C GLU A 41 -5.77 11.43 1.70
N GLY A 42 -4.76 11.96 1.01
CA GLY A 42 -4.93 12.60 -0.30
C GLY A 42 -5.39 11.63 -1.39
N TYR A 43 -4.83 10.43 -1.41
CA TYR A 43 -5.19 9.39 -2.38
C TYR A 43 -6.63 8.93 -2.19
N LYS A 44 -7.05 8.71 -0.94
CA LYS A 44 -8.43 8.35 -0.62
C LYS A 44 -9.40 9.44 -1.03
N ALA A 45 -9.06 10.71 -0.79
CA ALA A 45 -9.91 11.84 -1.20
C ALA A 45 -10.04 11.93 -2.73
N ALA A 46 -8.97 11.63 -3.48
CA ALA A 46 -8.96 11.71 -4.93
C ALA A 46 -9.58 10.50 -5.65
N THR A 47 -9.45 9.31 -5.09
CA THR A 47 -9.78 8.04 -5.77
C THR A 47 -10.86 7.21 -5.08
N GLY A 48 -11.16 7.49 -3.81
CA GLY A 48 -12.02 6.66 -2.97
C GLY A 48 -11.32 5.41 -2.41
N THR A 49 -10.11 5.06 -2.88
CA THR A 49 -9.37 3.87 -2.44
C THR A 49 -8.54 4.20 -1.19
N GLY A 50 -8.68 3.39 -0.15
CA GLY A 50 -7.90 3.52 1.08
C GLY A 50 -6.49 2.98 0.94
N MET A 51 -5.57 3.51 1.74
CA MET A 51 -4.24 2.94 1.93
C MET A 51 -3.96 2.86 3.43
N ASN A 52 -3.61 1.67 3.91
CA ASN A 52 -3.22 1.44 5.30
C ASN A 52 -1.75 1.01 5.34
N TYR A 53 -0.96 1.72 6.12
CA TYR A 53 0.46 1.41 6.30
C TYR A 53 0.78 1.11 7.76
N GLN A 54 1.45 -0.02 8.01
CA GLN A 54 1.87 -0.45 9.34
C GLN A 54 3.38 -0.20 9.52
N SER A 55 3.70 0.68 10.43
CA SER A 55 5.08 1.02 10.83
C SER A 55 5.61 -0.04 11.80
N ILE A 56 6.18 -1.13 11.28
CA ILE A 56 6.65 -2.30 12.05
C ILE A 56 8.14 -2.59 11.86
N GLY A 57 8.87 -1.65 11.28
CA GLY A 57 10.29 -1.77 10.95
C GLY A 57 10.54 -2.52 9.64
N SER A 58 11.70 -2.25 9.02
CA SER A 58 12.09 -2.78 7.71
C SER A 58 12.04 -4.30 7.62
N SER A 59 12.56 -5.00 8.63
CA SER A 59 12.54 -6.46 8.67
C SER A 59 11.14 -7.04 8.71
N GLY A 60 10.21 -6.37 9.41
CA GLY A 60 8.80 -6.75 9.46
C GLY A 60 8.15 -6.59 8.08
N GLY A 61 8.41 -5.47 7.40
CA GLY A 61 7.92 -5.19 6.06
C GLY A 61 8.39 -6.23 5.03
N ILE A 62 9.70 -6.55 5.04
CA ILE A 62 10.27 -7.57 4.16
C ILE A 62 9.63 -8.94 4.39
N LYS A 63 9.40 -9.33 5.65
CA LYS A 63 8.72 -10.59 5.96
C LYS A 63 7.29 -10.62 5.44
N GLN A 64 6.53 -9.54 5.62
CA GLN A 64 5.14 -9.48 5.20
C GLN A 64 4.99 -9.47 3.67
N ILE A 65 5.83 -8.73 2.94
CA ILE A 65 5.76 -8.74 1.48
C ILE A 65 6.14 -10.11 0.90
N ARG A 66 7.14 -10.78 1.46
CA ARG A 66 7.50 -12.16 1.09
C ARG A 66 6.37 -13.15 1.36
N ALA A 67 5.67 -12.97 2.47
CA ALA A 67 4.50 -13.79 2.82
C ALA A 67 3.23 -13.41 2.01
N LYS A 68 3.31 -12.37 1.17
CA LYS A 68 2.18 -11.86 0.36
C LYS A 68 0.97 -11.42 1.20
N THR A 69 1.21 -10.97 2.42
CA THR A 69 0.17 -10.48 3.35
C THR A 69 -0.10 -8.98 3.20
N VAL A 70 0.75 -8.26 2.46
CA VAL A 70 0.61 -6.84 2.15
C VAL A 70 0.85 -6.58 0.66
N THR A 71 0.31 -5.48 0.16
CA THR A 71 0.46 -5.04 -1.24
C THR A 71 1.87 -4.53 -1.52
N PHE A 72 2.49 -3.86 -0.53
CA PHE A 72 3.88 -3.37 -0.64
C PHE A 72 4.60 -3.45 0.70
N GLY A 73 5.92 -3.59 0.65
CA GLY A 73 6.81 -3.50 1.80
C GLY A 73 7.71 -2.28 1.69
N ALA A 74 8.06 -1.65 2.81
CA ALA A 74 9.03 -0.57 2.84
C ALA A 74 10.25 -0.94 3.70
N THR A 75 11.44 -0.55 3.23
CA THR A 75 12.70 -0.81 3.93
C THR A 75 13.63 0.41 3.81
N ASP A 76 14.45 0.62 4.84
CA ASP A 76 15.46 1.69 4.88
C ASP A 76 16.71 1.33 4.06
N ALA A 77 16.89 0.05 3.77
CA ALA A 77 18.06 -0.45 3.05
C ALA A 77 17.66 -1.22 1.79
N PRO A 78 18.51 -1.20 0.75
CA PRO A 78 18.29 -2.03 -0.42
C PRO A 78 18.31 -3.52 -0.05
N VAL A 79 17.38 -4.28 -0.63
CA VAL A 79 17.40 -5.74 -0.61
C VAL A 79 18.32 -6.21 -1.74
N PRO A 80 19.19 -7.20 -1.52
CA PRO A 80 20.06 -7.73 -2.59
C PRO A 80 19.27 -8.18 -3.82
N GLY A 81 19.73 -7.84 -5.02
CA GLY A 81 19.04 -8.15 -6.29
C GLY A 81 18.69 -9.63 -6.42
N ALA A 82 19.62 -10.52 -6.07
CA ALA A 82 19.38 -11.97 -6.12
C ALA A 82 18.22 -12.43 -5.21
N GLU A 83 17.98 -11.73 -4.10
CA GLU A 83 16.82 -12.02 -3.23
C GLU A 83 15.53 -11.49 -3.85
N LEU A 84 15.58 -10.29 -4.44
CA LEU A 84 14.42 -9.72 -5.15
C LEU A 84 13.99 -10.62 -6.31
N ASP A 85 14.94 -11.09 -7.12
CA ASP A 85 14.68 -11.98 -8.25
C ASP A 85 14.07 -13.31 -7.79
N LYS A 86 14.62 -13.89 -6.72
CA LYS A 86 14.12 -15.14 -6.14
C LYS A 86 12.68 -15.02 -5.65
N ASP A 87 12.35 -13.89 -5.04
CA ASP A 87 11.04 -13.64 -4.46
C ASP A 87 10.05 -13.02 -5.47
N GLY A 88 10.48 -12.77 -6.72
CA GLY A 88 9.68 -12.12 -7.76
C GLY A 88 9.27 -10.70 -7.40
N MET A 89 10.15 -9.97 -6.71
CA MET A 89 9.92 -8.62 -6.23
C MET A 89 10.75 -7.60 -7.01
N VAL A 90 10.28 -6.35 -7.01
CA VAL A 90 11.02 -5.18 -7.47
C VAL A 90 11.14 -4.18 -6.33
N GLN A 91 12.22 -3.42 -6.32
CA GLN A 91 12.44 -2.35 -5.34
C GLN A 91 12.81 -1.05 -6.06
N PHE A 92 12.27 0.05 -5.57
CA PHE A 92 12.59 1.39 -6.07
C PHE A 92 12.60 2.40 -4.90
N PRO A 93 13.38 3.50 -5.01
CA PRO A 93 13.39 4.55 -4.01
C PRO A 93 12.08 5.33 -4.05
N ALA A 94 11.42 5.49 -2.90
CA ALA A 94 10.16 6.23 -2.79
C ALA A 94 10.32 7.54 -2.00
N ILE A 95 11.13 7.52 -0.93
CA ILE A 95 11.32 8.66 -0.03
C ILE A 95 12.79 8.71 0.39
N ILE A 96 13.33 9.92 0.51
CA ILE A 96 14.66 10.17 1.06
C ILE A 96 14.50 10.87 2.39
N GLY A 97 15.16 10.35 3.42
CA GLY A 97 15.29 10.98 4.75
C GLY A 97 16.75 11.24 5.09
N GLY A 98 17.00 12.31 5.80
CA GLY A 98 18.32 12.61 6.35
C GLY A 98 18.44 12.10 7.79
N THR A 99 19.60 11.49 8.12
CA THR A 99 19.98 11.17 9.50
C THR A 99 21.17 12.04 9.87
N VAL A 100 21.00 12.83 10.92
CA VAL A 100 22.05 13.72 11.40
C VAL A 100 22.38 13.40 12.86
N PRO A 101 23.66 13.31 13.26
CA PRO A 101 24.04 13.19 14.64
C PRO A 101 23.74 14.51 15.37
N VAL A 102 23.10 14.43 16.52
CA VAL A 102 22.88 15.56 17.42
C VAL A 102 23.72 15.33 18.66
N LEU A 103 24.62 16.28 18.94
CA LEU A 103 25.51 16.21 20.08
C LEU A 103 25.20 17.34 21.05
N ASN A 104 25.09 17.01 22.34
CA ASN A 104 25.02 17.96 23.43
C ASN A 104 26.17 17.66 24.42
N LEU A 105 27.34 18.09 24.04
CA LEU A 105 28.58 17.88 24.81
C LEU A 105 29.22 19.24 25.16
N ASP A 106 29.66 19.40 26.41
CA ASP A 106 30.38 20.58 26.86
C ASP A 106 31.69 20.75 26.05
N GLY A 107 31.91 21.97 25.56
CA GLY A 107 33.11 22.30 24.77
C GLY A 107 33.03 21.92 23.27
N PHE A 108 32.00 21.26 22.83
CA PHE A 108 31.77 20.98 21.40
C PHE A 108 30.88 22.05 20.78
N LYS A 109 31.41 22.78 19.80
CA LYS A 109 30.62 23.71 18.96
C LYS A 109 30.46 23.10 17.58
N PRO A 110 29.24 23.11 17.01
CA PRO A 110 28.99 22.63 15.64
C PRO A 110 29.68 23.51 14.59
#